data_e73f29a9cc180eaaf1bbff527a75c876
#
_entry.id   e73f29a9cc180eaaf1bbff527a75c876
#
_cell.length_a   1.000
_cell.length_b   1.000
_cell.length_c   1.000
_cell.angle_alpha   90.00
_cell.angle_beta   90.00
_cell.angle_gamma   90.00
#
_symmetry.space_group_name_H-M   'P 1'
#
loop_
_entity.id
_entity.type
_entity.pdbx_description
1 polymer ?
#
loop_
_entity_poly.entity_id
_entity_poly.type
_entity_poly.pdbx_seq_one_letter_code
_entity_poly.pdbx_strand_id
1 'polypeptide(L)'
;LKKSLVMIAALLTGAHAIAGSSNPPIVAITWAKDGQTLVVGTHRFVDSTGALVPFSATMQQRFPYSTCIVEGSTPTYQAKQLAVGRTLILKPNRTSRGVVHLDIQAEDTEVRTVKTVDQGACSSMSPVTGGLPLTDLSVDLPEQGTVTVSFPDGRYALTLRVEKDSR
;
A
#
# COMPACT_ATOMS: atom_id res chain seq x y z
N LEU A 1 -80.00 -16.86 5.63
CA LEU A 1 -78.60 -16.72 6.02
C LEU A 1 -77.69 -16.40 4.77
N LYS A 2 -77.40 -15.09 4.57
CA LYS A 2 -76.52 -14.61 3.52
C LYS A 2 -75.14 -14.53 4.10
N LYS A 3 -74.14 -15.29 3.54
CA LYS A 3 -72.74 -15.18 3.85
C LYS A 3 -72.09 -14.20 2.85
N SER A 4 -71.71 -13.04 3.31
CA SER A 4 -70.84 -12.08 2.56
C SER A 4 -69.42 -12.51 2.60
N LEU A 5 -68.85 -12.74 1.42
CA LEU A 5 -67.43 -13.02 1.22
C LEU A 5 -66.70 -11.67 1.01
N VAL A 6 -65.87 -11.26 1.96
CA VAL A 6 -65.01 -10.07 1.83
C VAL A 6 -63.72 -10.50 1.19
N MET A 7 -63.45 -10.04 -0.02
CA MET A 7 -62.21 -10.24 -0.75
C MET A 7 -61.26 -9.11 -0.36
N ILE A 8 -60.20 -9.44 0.38
CA ILE A 8 -59.10 -8.51 0.69
C ILE A 8 -58.08 -8.60 -0.44
N ALA A 9 -58.02 -7.57 -1.28
CA ALA A 9 -56.97 -7.40 -2.27
C ALA A 9 -55.71 -6.85 -1.58
N ALA A 10 -54.70 -7.69 -1.42
CA ALA A 10 -53.38 -7.26 -0.96
C ALA A 10 -52.63 -6.57 -2.11
N LEU A 11 -52.49 -5.26 -2.05
CA LEU A 11 -51.60 -4.45 -2.91
C LEU A 11 -50.17 -4.71 -2.48
N LEU A 12 -49.47 -5.55 -3.23
CA LEU A 12 -48.01 -5.69 -3.17
C LEU A 12 -47.38 -4.45 -3.86
N THR A 13 -47.10 -3.41 -3.08
CA THR A 13 -46.19 -2.33 -3.53
C THR A 13 -44.76 -2.87 -3.57
N GLY A 14 -44.33 -3.30 -4.74
CA GLY A 14 -42.93 -3.65 -5.00
C GLY A 14 -42.07 -2.40 -4.83
N ALA A 15 -41.36 -2.31 -3.72
CA ALA A 15 -40.28 -1.36 -3.55
C ALA A 15 -39.19 -1.71 -4.55
N HIS A 16 -39.16 -1.06 -5.71
CA HIS A 16 -38.01 -1.09 -6.59
C HIS A 16 -36.90 -0.30 -5.88
N ALA A 17 -36.00 -1.01 -5.25
CA ALA A 17 -34.72 -0.46 -4.85
C ALA A 17 -34.01 -0.04 -6.13
N ILE A 18 -34.05 1.26 -6.45
CA ILE A 18 -33.18 1.85 -7.45
C ILE A 18 -31.79 1.75 -6.86
N ALA A 19 -31.05 0.70 -7.24
CA ALA A 19 -29.62 0.62 -7.00
C ALA A 19 -28.99 1.78 -7.77
N GLY A 20 -28.84 2.92 -7.10
CA GLY A 20 -28.10 4.05 -7.62
C GLY A 20 -26.68 3.55 -7.89
N SER A 21 -26.29 3.54 -9.16
CA SER A 21 -24.92 3.29 -9.61
C SER A 21 -24.05 4.45 -9.12
N SER A 22 -23.70 4.44 -7.83
CA SER A 22 -22.71 5.36 -7.32
C SER A 22 -21.36 4.89 -7.83
N ASN A 23 -20.67 5.73 -8.60
CA ASN A 23 -19.29 5.48 -8.98
C ASN A 23 -18.46 5.16 -7.73
N PRO A 24 -17.54 4.16 -7.79
CA PRO A 24 -16.68 3.86 -6.67
C PRO A 24 -15.87 5.10 -6.27
N PRO A 25 -15.66 5.34 -4.97
CA PRO A 25 -14.98 6.53 -4.49
C PRO A 25 -13.53 6.58 -4.98
N ILE A 26 -13.05 7.80 -5.21
CA ILE A 26 -11.62 8.06 -5.48
C ILE A 26 -10.92 8.20 -4.14
N VAL A 27 -9.77 7.57 -4.01
CA VAL A 27 -8.91 7.69 -2.83
C VAL A 27 -7.63 8.42 -3.21
N ALA A 28 -7.41 9.59 -2.63
CA ALA A 28 -6.13 10.28 -2.69
C ALA A 28 -5.18 9.62 -1.69
N ILE A 29 -3.98 9.29 -2.15
CA ILE A 29 -2.96 8.55 -1.42
C ILE A 29 -1.76 9.46 -1.25
N THR A 30 -1.30 9.64 -0.01
CA THR A 30 -0.05 10.36 0.29
C THR A 30 0.75 9.56 1.29
N TRP A 31 1.95 9.11 0.90
CA TRP A 31 2.92 8.49 1.81
C TRP A 31 4.07 9.46 2.03
N ALA A 32 4.38 9.73 3.29
CA ALA A 32 5.37 10.72 3.68
C ALA A 32 6.34 10.17 4.74
N LYS A 33 7.56 10.73 4.77
CA LYS A 33 8.62 10.50 5.77
C LYS A 33 9.02 11.86 6.34
N ASP A 34 8.96 12.01 7.67
CA ASP A 34 9.31 13.27 8.36
C ASP A 34 8.60 14.51 7.74
N GLY A 35 7.36 14.34 7.28
CA GLY A 35 6.59 15.38 6.59
C GLY A 35 6.91 15.58 5.11
N GLN A 36 7.95 14.94 4.58
CA GLN A 36 8.27 15.00 3.14
C GLN A 36 7.52 13.92 2.37
N THR A 37 6.82 14.31 1.32
CA THR A 37 6.08 13.37 0.47
C THR A 37 7.01 12.46 -0.31
N LEU A 38 6.81 11.15 -0.17
CA LEU A 38 7.52 10.10 -0.88
C LEU A 38 6.74 9.59 -2.09
N VAL A 39 5.42 9.39 -1.90
CA VAL A 39 4.48 8.94 -2.93
C VAL A 39 3.21 9.76 -2.83
N VAL A 40 2.69 10.16 -3.97
CA VAL A 40 1.36 10.78 -4.10
C VAL A 40 0.65 10.17 -5.30
N GLY A 41 -0.65 9.95 -5.17
CA GLY A 41 -1.47 9.41 -6.24
C GLY A 41 -2.95 9.41 -5.90
N THR A 42 -3.75 9.02 -6.88
CA THR A 42 -5.18 8.76 -6.69
C THR A 42 -5.51 7.39 -7.25
N HIS A 43 -6.43 6.67 -6.59
CA HIS A 43 -6.79 5.33 -7.00
C HIS A 43 -8.24 5.00 -6.65
N ARG A 44 -8.85 4.06 -7.41
CA ARG A 44 -10.13 3.44 -7.09
C ARG A 44 -9.87 2.00 -6.70
N PHE A 45 -10.06 1.67 -5.43
CA PHE A 45 -9.86 0.31 -4.92
C PHE A 45 -10.99 -0.66 -5.32
N VAL A 46 -12.08 -0.13 -5.83
CA VAL A 46 -13.19 -0.89 -6.42
C VAL A 46 -13.44 -0.31 -7.80
N ASP A 47 -13.50 -1.12 -8.83
CA ASP A 47 -13.83 -0.66 -10.19
C ASP A 47 -15.36 -0.57 -10.42
N SER A 48 -15.75 -0.18 -11.62
CA SER A 48 -17.17 -0.05 -12.02
C SER A 48 -17.93 -1.37 -12.04
N THR A 49 -17.23 -2.50 -12.05
CA THR A 49 -17.82 -3.85 -11.99
C THR A 49 -17.93 -4.39 -10.56
N GLY A 50 -17.35 -3.67 -9.59
CA GLY A 50 -17.25 -4.08 -8.19
C GLY A 50 -16.04 -4.96 -7.89
N ALA A 51 -15.10 -5.13 -8.83
CA ALA A 51 -13.87 -5.85 -8.61
C ALA A 51 -12.86 -5.02 -7.79
N LEU A 52 -12.07 -5.70 -6.96
CA LEU A 52 -11.05 -5.07 -6.13
C LEU A 52 -9.76 -4.86 -6.92
N VAL A 53 -9.24 -3.64 -6.91
CA VAL A 53 -8.06 -3.23 -7.68
C VAL A 53 -6.95 -2.77 -6.75
N PRO A 54 -5.77 -3.43 -6.73
CA PRO A 54 -4.65 -3.01 -5.89
C PRO A 54 -3.97 -1.75 -6.43
N PHE A 55 -3.36 -0.98 -5.53
CA PHE A 55 -2.45 0.11 -5.87
C PHE A 55 -1.02 -0.33 -5.60
N SER A 56 -0.09 0.07 -6.48
CA SER A 56 1.34 -0.16 -6.29
C SER A 56 2.14 1.03 -6.79
N ALA A 57 3.07 1.50 -5.96
CA ALA A 57 4.07 2.50 -6.31
C ALA A 57 5.45 1.97 -5.88
N THR A 58 6.33 1.78 -6.86
CA THR A 58 7.67 1.23 -6.62
C THR A 58 8.71 2.10 -7.32
N MET A 59 9.75 2.48 -6.58
CA MET A 59 10.94 3.16 -7.08
C MET A 59 12.16 2.46 -6.51
N GLN A 60 12.88 1.73 -7.33
CA GLN A 60 14.07 1.00 -6.94
C GLN A 60 15.27 1.44 -7.76
N GLN A 61 16.43 1.46 -7.12
CA GLN A 61 17.73 1.67 -7.75
C GLN A 61 18.73 0.65 -7.24
N ARG A 62 19.79 0.44 -8.01
CA ARG A 62 20.87 -0.46 -7.66
C ARG A 62 22.08 0.34 -7.20
N PHE A 63 22.52 0.07 -5.98
CA PHE A 63 23.73 0.66 -5.43
C PHE A 63 24.90 -0.30 -5.69
N PRO A 64 25.91 0.07 -6.52
CA PRO A 64 27.07 -0.78 -6.78
C PRO A 64 28.06 -0.73 -5.62
N TYR A 65 28.65 -1.87 -5.28
CA TYR A 65 29.74 -1.98 -4.32
C TYR A 65 30.64 -3.15 -4.67
N SER A 66 31.82 -3.23 -4.05
CA SER A 66 32.77 -4.32 -4.27
C SER A 66 33.07 -5.06 -2.97
N THR A 67 33.22 -6.37 -3.08
CA THR A 67 33.72 -7.23 -2.00
C THR A 67 35.00 -7.87 -2.43
N CYS A 68 35.91 -8.06 -1.48
CA CYS A 68 37.15 -8.78 -1.71
C CYS A 68 37.07 -10.17 -1.06
N ILE A 69 37.50 -11.17 -1.79
CA ILE A 69 37.66 -12.55 -1.32
C ILE A 69 39.09 -12.95 -1.49
N VAL A 70 39.71 -13.55 -0.48
CA VAL A 70 41.07 -14.08 -0.55
C VAL A 70 40.99 -15.59 -0.75
N GLU A 71 41.41 -16.05 -1.92
CA GLU A 71 41.56 -17.49 -2.23
C GLU A 71 43.03 -17.84 -2.22
N GLY A 72 43.49 -18.55 -1.18
CA GLY A 72 44.91 -18.77 -0.94
C GLY A 72 45.62 -17.47 -0.58
N SER A 73 46.55 -17.01 -1.44
CA SER A 73 47.28 -15.74 -1.26
C SER A 73 46.84 -14.63 -2.23
N THR A 74 45.88 -14.91 -3.08
CA THR A 74 45.46 -13.99 -4.15
C THR A 74 44.14 -13.28 -3.79
N PRO A 75 44.13 -11.94 -3.66
CA PRO A 75 42.88 -11.18 -3.47
C PRO A 75 42.12 -11.08 -4.79
N THR A 76 40.81 -11.38 -4.74
CA THR A 76 39.87 -11.26 -5.89
C THR A 76 38.75 -10.31 -5.52
N TYR A 77 38.53 -9.28 -6.35
CA TYR A 77 37.43 -8.32 -6.18
C TYR A 77 36.22 -8.72 -6.99
N GLN A 78 35.06 -8.75 -6.32
CA GLN A 78 33.80 -9.03 -6.93
C GLN A 78 32.91 -7.79 -6.89
N ALA A 79 32.38 -7.38 -8.06
CA ALA A 79 31.36 -6.34 -8.13
C ALA A 79 30.01 -6.93 -7.69
N LYS A 80 29.34 -6.21 -6.79
CA LYS A 80 27.99 -6.54 -6.29
C LYS A 80 27.04 -5.37 -6.44
N GLN A 81 25.77 -5.64 -6.35
CA GLN A 81 24.71 -4.62 -6.39
C GLN A 81 23.75 -4.86 -5.23
N LEU A 82 23.41 -3.81 -4.52
CA LEU A 82 22.36 -3.79 -3.49
C LEU A 82 21.14 -3.07 -4.06
N ALA A 83 19.99 -3.72 -4.05
CA ALA A 83 18.74 -3.06 -4.37
C ALA A 83 18.33 -2.17 -3.18
N VAL A 84 18.07 -0.89 -3.45
CA VAL A 84 17.55 0.08 -2.48
C VAL A 84 16.45 0.89 -3.13
N GLY A 85 15.59 1.50 -2.35
CA GLY A 85 14.50 2.31 -2.84
C GLY A 85 13.25 2.11 -2.01
N ARG A 86 12.09 2.39 -2.61
CA ARG A 86 10.82 2.37 -1.91
C ARG A 86 9.76 1.59 -2.65
N THR A 87 8.88 0.95 -1.88
CA THR A 87 7.72 0.23 -2.38
C THR A 87 6.54 0.51 -1.45
N LEU A 88 5.41 0.88 -2.03
CA LEU A 88 4.12 0.96 -1.35
C LEU A 88 3.12 0.13 -2.14
N ILE A 89 2.53 -0.86 -1.51
CA ILE A 89 1.48 -1.71 -2.08
C ILE A 89 0.27 -1.65 -1.16
N LEU A 90 -0.89 -1.34 -1.73
CA LEU A 90 -2.17 -1.34 -1.03
C LEU A 90 -3.05 -2.39 -1.70
N LYS A 91 -3.35 -3.47 -0.98
CA LYS A 91 -4.17 -4.59 -1.47
C LYS A 91 -5.55 -4.50 -0.83
N PRO A 92 -6.60 -4.19 -1.59
CA PRO A 92 -7.94 -4.15 -1.06
C PRO A 92 -8.50 -5.56 -0.86
N ASN A 93 -9.25 -5.73 0.24
CA ASN A 93 -10.14 -6.86 0.40
C ASN A 93 -11.47 -6.37 1.03
N ARG A 94 -12.51 -7.19 1.02
CA ARG A 94 -13.81 -6.86 1.62
C ARG A 94 -13.96 -7.57 2.95
N THR A 95 -14.36 -6.83 3.97
CA THR A 95 -14.80 -7.42 5.22
C THR A 95 -16.19 -8.06 5.04
N SER A 96 -16.60 -8.88 6.00
CA SER A 96 -17.94 -9.45 6.04
C SER A 96 -19.08 -8.39 6.09
N ARG A 97 -18.74 -7.15 6.46
CA ARG A 97 -19.65 -6.01 6.49
C ARG A 97 -19.67 -5.18 5.20
N GLY A 98 -18.90 -5.59 4.19
CA GLY A 98 -18.79 -4.86 2.91
C GLY A 98 -17.87 -3.63 2.92
N VAL A 99 -17.22 -3.33 4.03
CA VAL A 99 -16.22 -2.28 4.13
C VAL A 99 -14.96 -2.70 3.35
N VAL A 100 -14.35 -1.77 2.64
CA VAL A 100 -13.07 -2.01 1.98
C VAL A 100 -11.95 -1.93 3.01
N HIS A 101 -11.32 -3.07 3.24
CA HIS A 101 -10.13 -3.20 4.08
C HIS A 101 -8.88 -3.15 3.19
N LEU A 102 -7.85 -2.44 3.60
CA LEU A 102 -6.58 -2.37 2.90
C LEU A 102 -5.49 -3.05 3.71
N ASP A 103 -4.85 -4.05 3.10
CA ASP A 103 -3.56 -4.57 3.55
C ASP A 103 -2.48 -3.70 2.93
N ILE A 104 -1.60 -3.16 3.76
CA ILE A 104 -0.56 -2.19 3.41
C ILE A 104 0.79 -2.87 3.54
N GLN A 105 1.57 -2.89 2.46
CA GLN A 105 2.98 -3.27 2.48
C GLN A 105 3.81 -2.04 2.10
N ALA A 106 4.73 -1.63 2.96
CA ALA A 106 5.61 -0.49 2.71
C ALA A 106 7.06 -0.80 3.08
N GLU A 107 7.96 -0.33 2.23
CA GLU A 107 9.41 -0.40 2.43
C GLU A 107 10.06 0.87 1.87
N ASP A 108 11.02 1.46 2.59
CA ASP A 108 11.85 2.55 2.10
C ASP A 108 13.29 2.31 2.56
N THR A 109 14.12 1.78 1.67
CA THR A 109 15.51 1.42 1.94
C THR A 109 16.45 2.41 1.27
N GLU A 110 17.37 2.99 2.04
CA GLU A 110 18.42 3.91 1.56
C GLU A 110 19.79 3.48 2.05
N VAL A 111 20.85 3.73 1.26
CA VAL A 111 22.24 3.58 1.74
C VAL A 111 22.58 4.81 2.58
N ARG A 112 22.83 4.62 3.88
CA ARG A 112 23.22 5.70 4.80
C ARG A 112 24.72 5.98 4.75
N THR A 113 25.51 4.91 4.67
CA THR A 113 26.97 5.00 4.61
C THR A 113 27.54 3.74 3.99
N VAL A 114 28.78 3.80 3.59
CA VAL A 114 29.56 2.64 3.14
C VAL A 114 30.74 2.50 4.06
N LYS A 115 30.87 1.36 4.72
CA LYS A 115 32.03 1.03 5.55
C LYS A 115 33.05 0.27 4.71
N THR A 116 34.33 0.54 4.94
CA THR A 116 35.42 -0.31 4.45
C THR A 116 35.71 -1.34 5.52
N VAL A 117 35.75 -2.60 5.13
CA VAL A 117 36.10 -3.72 6.00
C VAL A 117 37.40 -4.33 5.45
N ASP A 118 38.47 -4.16 6.21
CA ASP A 118 39.78 -4.69 5.85
C ASP A 118 39.92 -6.13 6.32
N GLN A 119 40.38 -7.00 5.42
CA GLN A 119 40.59 -8.42 5.65
C GLN A 119 42.02 -8.77 5.20
N GLY A 120 43.04 -8.36 5.99
CA GLY A 120 44.41 -8.60 5.67
C GLY A 120 44.86 -7.95 4.37
N ALA A 121 45.05 -8.74 3.33
CA ALA A 121 45.58 -8.26 2.04
C ALA A 121 44.49 -7.52 1.18
N CYS A 122 43.26 -7.42 1.61
CA CYS A 122 42.20 -6.79 0.80
C CYS A 122 41.10 -6.12 1.62
N SER A 123 40.43 -5.17 0.98
CA SER A 123 39.34 -4.38 1.58
C SER A 123 38.03 -4.60 0.84
N SER A 124 36.94 -4.77 1.58
CA SER A 124 35.58 -4.87 1.06
C SER A 124 34.79 -3.62 1.37
N MET A 125 33.93 -3.20 0.45
CA MET A 125 32.89 -2.20 0.75
C MET A 125 31.68 -2.91 1.39
N SER A 126 31.15 -2.34 2.48
CA SER A 126 29.97 -2.84 3.17
C SER A 126 28.95 -1.70 3.28
N PRO A 127 27.95 -1.64 2.38
CA PRO A 127 26.88 -0.67 2.48
C PRO A 127 26.05 -0.89 3.75
N VAL A 128 25.80 0.18 4.49
CA VAL A 128 24.92 0.20 5.65
C VAL A 128 23.62 0.87 5.23
N THR A 129 22.54 0.12 5.27
CA THR A 129 21.21 0.60 4.91
C THR A 129 20.46 1.17 6.12
N GLY A 130 19.45 1.95 5.82
CA GLY A 130 18.48 2.45 6.79
C GLY A 130 17.18 2.82 6.08
N GLY A 131 16.23 3.30 6.83
CA GLY A 131 14.89 3.63 6.36
C GLY A 131 13.84 2.73 7.00
N LEU A 132 12.68 2.56 6.35
CA LEU A 132 11.61 1.69 6.79
C LEU A 132 11.87 0.26 6.26
N PRO A 133 12.05 -0.74 7.13
CA PRO A 133 12.08 -2.13 6.68
C PRO A 133 10.71 -2.52 6.14
N LEU A 134 10.63 -3.62 5.39
CA LEU A 134 9.35 -4.15 4.94
C LEU A 134 8.38 -4.28 6.12
N THR A 135 7.31 -3.52 6.06
CA THR A 135 6.33 -3.38 7.14
C THR A 135 4.95 -3.65 6.58
N ASP A 136 4.22 -4.54 7.24
CA ASP A 136 2.83 -4.87 6.94
C ASP A 136 1.92 -4.21 7.98
N LEU A 137 0.92 -3.48 7.50
CA LEU A 137 -0.12 -2.83 8.29
C LEU A 137 -1.47 -3.06 7.64
N SER A 138 -2.55 -2.62 8.30
CA SER A 138 -3.88 -2.68 7.70
C SER A 138 -4.76 -1.52 8.18
N VAL A 139 -5.77 -1.18 7.38
CA VAL A 139 -6.73 -0.14 7.71
C VAL A 139 -8.06 -0.37 7.00
N ASP A 140 -9.15 -0.03 7.67
CA ASP A 140 -10.46 0.08 7.03
C ASP A 140 -10.61 1.46 6.40
N LEU A 141 -11.00 1.51 5.13
CA LEU A 141 -11.30 2.78 4.47
C LEU A 141 -12.62 3.34 5.02
N PRO A 142 -12.65 4.62 5.41
CA PRO A 142 -13.91 5.28 5.75
C PRO A 142 -14.78 5.42 4.49
N GLU A 143 -16.09 5.57 4.65
CA GLU A 143 -16.99 5.85 3.53
C GLU A 143 -16.67 7.18 2.83
N GLN A 144 -16.18 8.15 3.60
CA GLN A 144 -15.68 9.45 3.14
C GLN A 144 -14.76 10.06 4.21
N GLY A 145 -13.95 11.04 3.81
CA GLY A 145 -13.03 11.72 4.73
C GLY A 145 -11.61 11.14 4.68
N THR A 146 -10.86 11.28 5.75
CA THR A 146 -9.43 10.97 5.79
C THR A 146 -9.11 10.01 6.91
N VAL A 147 -8.26 9.02 6.61
CA VAL A 147 -7.60 8.17 7.59
C VAL A 147 -6.09 8.28 7.43
N THR A 148 -5.37 8.32 8.54
CA THR A 148 -3.91 8.33 8.56
C THR A 148 -3.40 7.12 9.34
N VAL A 149 -2.51 6.36 8.73
CA VAL A 149 -1.83 5.21 9.30
C VAL A 149 -0.39 5.61 9.59
N SER A 150 0.00 5.57 10.86
CA SER A 150 1.38 5.82 11.29
C SER A 150 2.16 4.51 11.33
N PHE A 151 3.40 4.54 10.85
CA PHE A 151 4.30 3.39 10.91
C PHE A 151 4.99 3.30 12.26
N PRO A 152 5.47 2.10 12.67
CA PRO A 152 6.00 1.87 14.01
C PRO A 152 7.18 2.74 14.42
N ASP A 153 7.97 3.21 13.45
CA ASP A 153 9.13 4.09 13.71
C ASP A 153 8.75 5.57 13.94
N GLY A 154 7.46 5.91 13.78
CA GLY A 154 6.93 7.26 13.97
C GLY A 154 7.32 8.30 12.93
N ARG A 155 8.19 7.94 11.97
CA ARG A 155 8.70 8.85 10.93
C ARG A 155 7.86 8.81 9.66
N TYR A 156 7.22 7.68 9.38
CA TYR A 156 6.42 7.47 8.18
C TYR A 156 4.94 7.52 8.51
N ALA A 157 4.18 8.10 7.59
CA ALA A 157 2.73 8.17 7.67
C ALA A 157 2.12 7.98 6.26
N LEU A 158 1.05 7.18 6.18
CA LEU A 158 0.22 7.02 5.01
C LEU A 158 -1.13 7.68 5.24
N THR A 159 -1.45 8.68 4.45
CA THR A 159 -2.76 9.36 4.48
C THR A 159 -3.58 8.93 3.28
N LEU A 160 -4.79 8.46 3.54
CA LEU A 160 -5.78 8.07 2.56
C LEU A 160 -7.01 8.96 2.71
N ARG A 161 -7.34 9.76 1.69
CA ARG A 161 -8.51 10.63 1.67
C ARG A 161 -9.51 10.11 0.65
N VAL A 162 -10.67 9.67 1.16
CA VAL A 162 -11.77 9.13 0.36
C VAL A 162 -12.69 10.26 -0.05
N GLU A 163 -12.92 10.43 -1.35
CA GLU A 163 -13.79 11.42 -1.93
C GLU A 163 -14.92 10.74 -2.69
N LYS A 164 -16.17 11.17 -2.47
CA LYS A 164 -17.26 10.76 -3.31
C LYS A 164 -17.13 11.45 -4.66
N ASP A 165 -17.33 10.69 -5.74
CA ASP A 165 -17.43 11.28 -7.07
C ASP A 165 -18.71 12.11 -7.14
N SER A 166 -18.58 13.42 -7.13
CA SER A 166 -19.68 14.38 -7.17
C SER A 166 -20.04 14.75 -8.62
N ARG A 167 -20.29 13.74 -9.46
CA ARG A 167 -20.86 13.98 -10.80
C ARG A 167 -22.37 13.77 -10.80
#